data_db99f23bb9e49545fb0e5379924bbddc
#
_entry.id   db99f23bb9e49545fb0e5379924bbddc
#
_cell.length_a   1.000
_cell.length_b   1.000
_cell.length_c   1.000
_cell.angle_alpha   90.00
_cell.angle_beta   90.00
_cell.angle_gamma   90.00
#
_symmetry.space_group_name_H-M   'P 1'
#
loop_
_entity.id
_entity.type
_entity.pdbx_description
1 polymer ?
#
loop_
_entity_poly.entity_id
_entity_poly.type
_entity_poly.pdbx_seq_one_letter_code
_entity_poly.pdbx_strand_id
1 'polypeptide(L)'
;MIDLRSDTVTTPTPAMRRAMAEAEVGDDVYREDPTVRALEERAAELAGKEAALFTSSGTLANQLALKVWTEPGDQVVLDARSHFLQFEPASMALISGVVARAVDSERGWFGPAEVAERLAAPAYGTVRTSLVCVENTHNRAGGAIFPEAALDELARFCRERSLPLHMDGARLFNAAVASGRSAARVAAPADSVSFCLSKGLGCPVGSLLCGPGDFIEEARTVRQVLGGGMRQAGVLAAAGLVALDTMVERLAEDHRRARRLAEGLAALSGVRLDPERVETNIVIFGLDRLPAPELQRRLEERSVRCGAIEARKVRMVLHHQVDDAGVETAVRATREALAG
;
A
#
# COMPACT_ATOMS: atom_id res chain seq x y z
N MET A 1 -22.53 -4.26 -12.05
CA MET A 1 -21.15 -3.94 -12.48
C MET A 1 -20.20 -4.42 -11.39
N ILE A 2 -19.31 -5.35 -11.69
CA ILE A 2 -18.29 -5.86 -10.76
C ILE A 2 -17.00 -5.11 -11.05
N ASP A 3 -16.51 -4.33 -10.08
CA ASP A 3 -15.32 -3.50 -10.28
C ASP A 3 -14.11 -4.11 -9.54
N LEU A 4 -13.23 -4.76 -10.29
CA LEU A 4 -12.00 -5.38 -9.82
C LEU A 4 -10.74 -4.60 -10.21
N ARG A 5 -10.86 -3.32 -10.61
CA ARG A 5 -9.72 -2.50 -11.02
C ARG A 5 -8.74 -2.25 -9.87
N SER A 6 -9.26 -1.96 -8.68
CA SER A 6 -8.48 -1.64 -7.48
C SER A 6 -9.40 -1.62 -6.25
N ASP A 7 -8.84 -1.89 -5.07
CA ASP A 7 -9.51 -1.66 -3.79
C ASP A 7 -9.68 -0.16 -3.46
N THR A 8 -9.09 0.74 -4.23
CA THR A 8 -9.30 2.18 -4.14
C THR A 8 -10.66 2.65 -4.67
N VAL A 9 -11.43 1.78 -5.34
CA VAL A 9 -12.79 2.09 -5.81
C VAL A 9 -13.85 1.85 -4.73
N THR A 10 -13.45 1.34 -3.56
CA THR A 10 -14.36 1.11 -2.44
C THR A 10 -15.03 2.40 -1.97
N THR A 11 -16.25 2.25 -1.48
CA THR A 11 -17.03 3.36 -0.92
C THR A 11 -17.28 3.15 0.57
N PRO A 12 -17.39 4.21 1.36
CA PRO A 12 -17.58 4.10 2.80
C PRO A 12 -18.90 3.38 3.16
N THR A 13 -18.80 2.52 4.17
CA THR A 13 -19.93 1.78 4.70
C THR A 13 -21.00 2.71 5.32
N PRO A 14 -22.24 2.24 5.52
CA PRO A 14 -23.26 3.03 6.23
C PRO A 14 -22.81 3.44 7.65
N ALA A 15 -22.04 2.60 8.36
CA ALA A 15 -21.48 2.93 9.68
C ALA A 15 -20.47 4.07 9.60
N MET A 16 -19.54 4.02 8.63
CA MET A 16 -18.58 5.11 8.39
C MET A 16 -19.30 6.41 8.07
N ARG A 17 -20.34 6.39 7.21
CA ARG A 17 -21.09 7.60 6.86
C ARG A 17 -21.80 8.23 8.06
N ARG A 18 -22.34 7.43 8.97
CA ARG A 18 -22.92 7.94 10.23
C ARG A 18 -21.85 8.55 11.12
N ALA A 19 -20.75 7.84 11.35
CA ALA A 19 -19.64 8.34 12.15
C ALA A 19 -19.08 9.67 11.61
N MET A 20 -18.96 9.80 10.29
CA MET A 20 -18.54 11.05 9.63
C MET A 20 -19.53 12.20 9.89
N ALA A 21 -20.84 11.93 9.86
CA ALA A 21 -21.86 12.94 10.08
C ALA A 21 -21.97 13.39 11.55
N GLU A 22 -21.58 12.53 12.48
CA GLU A 22 -21.69 12.73 13.94
C GLU A 22 -20.32 13.07 14.58
N ALA A 23 -19.25 13.19 13.79
CA ALA A 23 -17.90 13.38 14.28
C ALA A 23 -17.75 14.67 15.11
N GLU A 24 -17.18 14.57 16.29
CA GLU A 24 -16.68 15.73 17.03
C GLU A 24 -15.43 16.28 16.33
N VAL A 25 -15.39 17.58 16.07
CA VAL A 25 -14.35 18.21 15.26
C VAL A 25 -13.75 19.44 15.94
N GLY A 26 -12.52 19.73 15.58
CA GLY A 26 -11.78 20.94 15.91
C GLY A 26 -10.78 21.27 14.81
N ASP A 27 -9.94 22.28 15.01
CA ASP A 27 -8.91 22.61 14.01
C ASP A 27 -7.67 21.70 14.19
N ASP A 28 -7.44 20.77 13.24
CA ASP A 28 -6.31 19.84 13.29
C ASP A 28 -4.94 20.55 13.20
N VAL A 29 -4.86 21.72 12.56
CA VAL A 29 -3.61 22.50 12.52
C VAL A 29 -3.20 22.98 13.90
N TYR A 30 -4.18 23.29 14.78
CA TYR A 30 -3.96 23.62 16.20
C TYR A 30 -3.96 22.38 17.10
N ARG A 31 -4.14 21.17 16.56
CA ARG A 31 -4.29 19.91 17.31
C ARG A 31 -5.51 19.87 18.22
N GLU A 32 -6.55 20.56 17.83
CA GLU A 32 -7.79 20.66 18.61
C GLU A 32 -8.86 19.67 18.14
N ASP A 33 -8.66 18.98 16.97
CA ASP A 33 -9.61 17.98 16.49
C ASP A 33 -9.48 16.67 17.28
N PRO A 34 -10.47 16.33 18.14
CA PRO A 34 -10.38 15.18 19.02
C PRO A 34 -10.47 13.85 18.24
N THR A 35 -11.21 13.84 17.14
CA THR A 35 -11.40 12.64 16.32
C THR A 35 -10.14 12.32 15.52
N VAL A 36 -9.43 13.32 15.01
CA VAL A 36 -8.11 13.12 14.36
C VAL A 36 -7.10 12.59 15.37
N ARG A 37 -7.04 13.16 16.58
CA ARG A 37 -6.13 12.67 17.63
C ARG A 37 -6.42 11.22 17.99
N ALA A 38 -7.68 10.86 18.20
CA ALA A 38 -8.07 9.49 18.48
C ALA A 38 -7.66 8.51 17.36
N LEU A 39 -7.78 8.93 16.09
CA LEU A 39 -7.34 8.13 14.96
C LEU A 39 -5.82 7.99 14.93
N GLU A 40 -5.06 9.06 15.15
CA GLU A 40 -3.59 9.04 15.19
C GLU A 40 -3.09 8.15 16.34
N GLU A 41 -3.64 8.27 17.54
CA GLU A 41 -3.33 7.42 18.69
C GLU A 41 -3.63 5.94 18.40
N ARG A 42 -4.80 5.62 17.84
CA ARG A 42 -5.18 4.26 17.48
C ARG A 42 -4.29 3.66 16.40
N ALA A 43 -3.90 4.46 15.43
CA ALA A 43 -2.99 4.04 14.36
C ALA A 43 -1.58 3.74 14.87
N ALA A 44 -1.05 4.58 15.75
CA ALA A 44 0.25 4.37 16.40
C ALA A 44 0.24 3.07 17.22
N GLU A 45 -0.80 2.84 18.04
CA GLU A 45 -1.00 1.62 18.82
C GLU A 45 -0.98 0.36 17.92
N LEU A 46 -1.82 0.35 16.87
CA LEU A 46 -1.95 -0.78 15.96
C LEU A 46 -0.69 -1.07 15.17
N ALA A 47 0.05 -0.03 14.78
CA ALA A 47 1.33 -0.17 14.08
C ALA A 47 2.51 -0.44 15.03
N GLY A 48 2.31 -0.35 16.35
CA GLY A 48 3.36 -0.49 17.36
C GLY A 48 4.43 0.59 17.24
N LYS A 49 4.04 1.82 16.92
CA LYS A 49 4.91 2.99 16.80
C LYS A 49 4.55 4.02 17.86
N GLU A 50 5.48 4.95 18.12
CA GLU A 50 5.33 5.96 19.16
C GLU A 50 4.24 6.99 18.84
N ALA A 51 4.15 7.40 17.57
CA ALA A 51 3.21 8.40 17.10
C ALA A 51 2.73 8.12 15.67
N ALA A 52 1.64 8.79 15.28
CA ALA A 52 1.14 8.76 13.90
C ALA A 52 0.67 10.15 13.44
N LEU A 53 0.56 10.31 12.12
CA LEU A 53 0.08 11.51 11.47
C LEU A 53 -0.97 11.15 10.41
N PHE A 54 -2.16 11.73 10.53
CA PHE A 54 -3.20 11.60 9.51
C PHE A 54 -2.88 12.43 8.27
N THR A 55 -2.97 11.82 7.10
CA THR A 55 -2.68 12.41 5.79
C THR A 55 -3.82 12.17 4.81
N SER A 56 -3.97 13.05 3.82
CA SER A 56 -5.03 12.92 2.81
C SER A 56 -4.83 11.75 1.85
N SER A 57 -3.61 11.22 1.71
CA SER A 57 -3.31 10.13 0.78
C SER A 57 -2.05 9.36 1.19
N GLY A 58 -1.91 8.12 0.68
CA GLY A 58 -0.69 7.32 0.84
C GLY A 58 0.52 7.99 0.19
N THR A 59 0.33 8.61 -0.98
CA THR A 59 1.40 9.37 -1.64
C THR A 59 1.91 10.49 -0.75
N LEU A 60 1.03 11.26 -0.09
CA LEU A 60 1.48 12.29 0.85
C LEU A 60 2.26 11.66 2.01
N ALA A 61 1.75 10.60 2.64
CA ALA A 61 2.45 9.90 3.72
C ALA A 61 3.86 9.44 3.31
N ASN A 62 3.99 8.85 2.13
CA ASN A 62 5.26 8.42 1.56
C ASN A 62 6.22 9.61 1.29
N GLN A 63 5.71 10.71 0.72
CA GLN A 63 6.52 11.89 0.45
C GLN A 63 6.97 12.59 1.74
N LEU A 64 6.16 12.58 2.80
CA LEU A 64 6.56 13.04 4.13
C LEU A 64 7.70 12.18 4.69
N ALA A 65 7.57 10.85 4.61
CA ALA A 65 8.63 9.95 5.06
C ALA A 65 9.94 10.18 4.31
N LEU A 66 9.89 10.30 2.98
CA LEU A 66 11.08 10.63 2.19
C LEU A 66 11.68 11.95 2.65
N LYS A 67 10.86 13.00 2.76
CA LYS A 67 11.35 14.36 3.04
C LYS A 67 11.99 14.48 4.43
N VAL A 68 11.49 13.74 5.42
CA VAL A 68 12.05 13.77 6.79
C VAL A 68 13.32 12.91 6.90
N TRP A 69 13.39 11.76 6.22
CA TRP A 69 14.55 10.88 6.30
C TRP A 69 15.71 11.27 5.38
N THR A 70 15.53 12.24 4.46
CA THR A 70 16.51 12.53 3.42
C THR A 70 16.77 14.01 3.24
N GLU A 71 17.95 14.34 2.71
CA GLU A 71 18.29 15.67 2.22
C GLU A 71 18.35 15.69 0.68
N PRO A 72 18.15 16.86 0.04
CA PRO A 72 18.31 16.98 -1.40
C PRO A 72 19.70 16.51 -1.86
N GLY A 73 19.71 15.65 -2.86
CA GLY A 73 20.94 15.02 -3.38
C GLY A 73 21.24 13.64 -2.79
N ASP A 74 20.55 13.22 -1.74
CA ASP A 74 20.68 11.85 -1.22
C ASP A 74 20.14 10.79 -2.17
N GLN A 75 20.55 9.55 -1.97
CA GLN A 75 19.95 8.41 -2.66
C GLN A 75 19.16 7.52 -1.70
N VAL A 76 18.11 6.91 -2.26
CA VAL A 76 17.18 5.99 -1.58
C VAL A 76 17.23 4.64 -2.27
N VAL A 77 17.40 3.55 -1.52
CA VAL A 77 17.36 2.17 -2.06
C VAL A 77 15.95 1.62 -1.93
N LEU A 78 15.40 1.10 -3.03
CA LEU A 78 14.03 0.59 -3.10
C LEU A 78 13.85 -0.38 -4.28
N ASP A 79 12.76 -1.18 -4.28
CA ASP A 79 12.44 -2.06 -5.41
C ASP A 79 12.09 -1.28 -6.67
N ALA A 80 12.55 -1.74 -7.84
CA ALA A 80 12.33 -1.10 -9.14
C ALA A 80 10.84 -1.00 -9.52
N ARG A 81 9.98 -1.84 -8.94
CA ARG A 81 8.53 -1.85 -9.16
C ARG A 81 7.74 -1.31 -7.98
N SER A 82 8.41 -0.70 -6.99
CA SER A 82 7.75 -0.07 -5.84
C SER A 82 6.81 1.05 -6.27
N HIS A 83 5.83 1.36 -5.42
CA HIS A 83 4.90 2.46 -5.65
C HIS A 83 5.64 3.80 -5.82
N PHE A 84 6.69 4.02 -5.05
CA PHE A 84 7.55 5.20 -5.16
C PHE A 84 8.07 5.45 -6.58
N LEU A 85 8.58 4.39 -7.26
CA LEU A 85 9.14 4.52 -8.61
C LEU A 85 8.10 4.43 -9.72
N GLN A 86 7.01 3.71 -9.51
CA GLN A 86 6.02 3.50 -10.56
C GLN A 86 4.98 4.62 -10.64
N PHE A 87 4.68 5.28 -9.51
CA PHE A 87 3.57 6.23 -9.41
C PHE A 87 3.96 7.57 -8.78
N GLU A 88 5.10 7.66 -8.10
CA GLU A 88 5.55 8.86 -7.39
C GLU A 88 6.93 9.41 -7.83
N PRO A 89 7.52 9.02 -9.00
CA PRO A 89 8.92 9.39 -9.30
C PRO A 89 9.11 10.91 -9.44
N ALA A 90 8.13 11.60 -10.00
CA ALA A 90 8.15 13.06 -10.09
C ALA A 90 8.13 13.71 -8.70
N SER A 91 7.33 13.19 -7.77
CA SER A 91 7.24 13.70 -6.40
C SER A 91 8.56 13.50 -5.64
N MET A 92 9.21 12.34 -5.77
CA MET A 92 10.53 12.07 -5.18
C MET A 92 11.56 13.12 -5.61
N ALA A 93 11.60 13.44 -6.90
CA ALA A 93 12.53 14.41 -7.45
C ALA A 93 12.17 15.85 -7.06
N LEU A 94 10.88 16.23 -7.16
CA LEU A 94 10.43 17.61 -6.96
C LEU A 94 10.38 18.01 -5.47
N ILE A 95 9.96 17.10 -4.59
CA ILE A 95 9.73 17.39 -3.17
C ILE A 95 10.99 17.14 -2.36
N SER A 96 11.58 15.96 -2.50
CA SER A 96 12.73 15.55 -1.68
C SER A 96 14.07 15.74 -2.39
N GLY A 97 14.08 15.83 -3.73
CA GLY A 97 15.31 16.00 -4.51
C GLY A 97 16.25 14.79 -4.45
N VAL A 98 15.70 13.59 -4.23
CA VAL A 98 16.47 12.37 -4.02
C VAL A 98 16.67 11.56 -5.29
N VAL A 99 17.73 10.75 -5.31
CA VAL A 99 18.04 9.83 -6.40
C VAL A 99 17.62 8.41 -6.00
N ALA A 100 16.83 7.76 -6.83
CA ALA A 100 16.43 6.37 -6.62
C ALA A 100 17.57 5.40 -7.02
N ARG A 101 17.87 4.43 -6.16
CA ARG A 101 18.77 3.29 -6.43
C ARG A 101 17.95 2.01 -6.43
N ALA A 102 17.45 1.69 -7.61
CA ALA A 102 16.50 0.59 -7.78
C ALA A 102 17.18 -0.79 -7.60
N VAL A 103 16.45 -1.69 -6.96
CA VAL A 103 16.76 -3.12 -6.86
C VAL A 103 15.76 -3.87 -7.72
N ASP A 104 16.21 -4.68 -8.66
CA ASP A 104 15.34 -5.57 -9.40
C ASP A 104 15.05 -6.81 -8.56
N SER A 105 13.78 -7.06 -8.27
CA SER A 105 13.33 -8.24 -7.53
C SER A 105 12.18 -8.94 -8.23
N GLU A 106 12.02 -10.24 -8.01
CA GLU A 106 10.91 -10.98 -8.61
C GLU A 106 9.59 -10.75 -7.85
N ARG A 107 9.67 -10.70 -6.52
CA ARG A 107 8.50 -10.64 -5.64
C ARG A 107 8.36 -9.33 -4.84
N GLY A 108 9.14 -8.31 -5.20
CA GLY A 108 9.08 -7.00 -4.55
C GLY A 108 9.88 -6.91 -3.24
N TRP A 109 10.70 -7.92 -2.92
CA TRP A 109 11.55 -7.89 -1.73
C TRP A 109 12.99 -8.27 -2.06
N PHE A 110 13.90 -7.72 -1.29
CA PHE A 110 15.35 -7.81 -1.43
C PHE A 110 15.99 -7.86 -0.05
N GLY A 111 17.26 -8.22 0.00
CA GLY A 111 18.00 -8.41 1.25
C GLY A 111 19.21 -7.50 1.41
N PRO A 112 20.01 -7.77 2.45
CA PRO A 112 21.22 -7.01 2.76
C PRO A 112 22.24 -6.95 1.62
N ALA A 113 22.38 -8.02 0.83
CA ALA A 113 23.36 -8.08 -0.26
C ALA A 113 23.06 -7.04 -1.34
N GLU A 114 21.79 -6.98 -1.77
CA GLU A 114 21.34 -6.05 -2.80
C GLU A 114 21.44 -4.59 -2.31
N VAL A 115 21.21 -4.33 -1.03
CA VAL A 115 21.42 -3.00 -0.45
C VAL A 115 22.90 -2.67 -0.41
N ALA A 116 23.76 -3.59 0.07
CA ALA A 116 25.20 -3.38 0.16
C ALA A 116 25.85 -3.02 -1.19
N GLU A 117 25.41 -3.66 -2.27
CA GLU A 117 25.88 -3.34 -3.64
C GLU A 117 25.53 -1.91 -4.09
N ARG A 118 24.51 -1.31 -3.47
CA ARG A 118 24.03 0.03 -3.80
C ARG A 118 24.56 1.11 -2.86
N LEU A 119 25.14 0.70 -1.73
CA LEU A 119 25.84 1.63 -0.85
C LEU A 119 27.12 2.09 -1.54
N ALA A 120 27.23 3.39 -1.80
CA ALA A 120 28.47 3.93 -2.36
C ALA A 120 29.62 3.85 -1.36
N ALA A 121 30.77 3.35 -1.78
CA ALA A 121 31.97 3.51 -1.01
C ALA A 121 32.33 5.01 -0.90
N PRO A 122 32.77 5.50 0.28
CA PRO A 122 33.16 6.90 0.42
C PRO A 122 34.26 7.26 -0.59
N ALA A 123 33.92 8.08 -1.57
CA ALA A 123 34.84 8.56 -2.59
C ALA A 123 34.38 9.92 -3.12
N TYR A 124 35.24 10.64 -3.80
CA TYR A 124 34.86 11.90 -4.42
C TYR A 124 33.71 11.71 -5.41
N GLY A 125 32.65 12.49 -5.24
CA GLY A 125 31.46 12.43 -6.10
C GLY A 125 30.47 11.31 -5.77
N THR A 126 30.63 10.55 -4.68
CA THR A 126 29.66 9.57 -4.22
C THR A 126 28.47 10.25 -3.53
N VAL A 127 27.28 9.73 -3.82
CA VAL A 127 26.02 10.18 -3.21
C VAL A 127 25.74 9.39 -1.93
N ARG A 128 25.36 10.08 -0.85
CA ARG A 128 25.00 9.45 0.43
C ARG A 128 23.72 8.64 0.26
N THR A 129 23.72 7.38 0.68
CA THR A 129 22.48 6.63 0.89
C THR A 129 21.94 6.99 2.27
N SER A 130 20.72 7.49 2.34
CA SER A 130 20.09 7.96 3.58
C SER A 130 18.86 7.17 3.99
N LEU A 131 18.30 6.35 3.09
CA LEU A 131 17.06 5.61 3.35
C LEU A 131 17.01 4.33 2.55
N VAL A 132 16.44 3.28 3.16
CA VAL A 132 15.95 2.10 2.46
C VAL A 132 14.42 2.09 2.55
N CYS A 133 13.73 1.88 1.42
CA CYS A 133 12.28 1.75 1.38
C CYS A 133 11.89 0.34 0.93
N VAL A 134 10.96 -0.28 1.67
CA VAL A 134 10.33 -1.55 1.31
C VAL A 134 8.82 -1.35 1.12
N GLU A 135 8.18 -2.24 0.38
CA GLU A 135 6.72 -2.21 0.18
C GLU A 135 6.11 -3.52 0.66
N ASN A 136 5.13 -3.47 1.58
CA ASN A 136 4.47 -4.65 2.13
C ASN A 136 2.97 -4.39 2.46
N THR A 137 2.02 -5.00 1.71
CA THR A 137 2.22 -5.97 0.63
C THR A 137 2.61 -5.28 -0.68
N HIS A 138 3.41 -5.95 -1.53
CA HIS A 138 3.93 -5.34 -2.74
C HIS A 138 2.89 -5.36 -3.88
N ASN A 139 2.42 -4.19 -4.29
CA ASN A 139 1.34 -4.02 -5.27
C ASN A 139 1.63 -4.66 -6.64
N ARG A 140 2.79 -4.36 -7.22
CA ARG A 140 3.18 -4.84 -8.58
C ARG A 140 3.66 -6.29 -8.57
N ALA A 141 3.89 -6.88 -7.40
CA ALA A 141 4.17 -8.30 -7.23
C ALA A 141 2.92 -9.13 -6.87
N GLY A 142 1.70 -8.58 -7.09
CA GLY A 142 0.46 -9.32 -6.84
C GLY A 142 0.06 -9.37 -5.38
N GLY A 143 0.41 -8.37 -4.58
CA GLY A 143 0.12 -8.33 -3.15
C GLY A 143 0.99 -9.29 -2.35
N ALA A 144 2.18 -9.61 -2.84
CA ALA A 144 3.12 -10.49 -2.16
C ALA A 144 3.53 -9.91 -0.80
N ILE A 145 3.65 -10.79 0.18
CA ILE A 145 4.06 -10.45 1.54
C ILE A 145 5.59 -10.55 1.61
N PHE A 146 6.22 -9.54 2.22
CA PHE A 146 7.65 -9.61 2.50
C PHE A 146 7.91 -10.69 3.55
N PRO A 147 8.77 -11.70 3.28
CA PRO A 147 9.07 -12.76 4.24
C PRO A 147 9.65 -12.18 5.53
N GLU A 148 9.10 -12.57 6.69
CA GLU A 148 9.47 -11.99 7.99
C GLU A 148 10.96 -12.09 8.28
N ALA A 149 11.54 -13.27 8.12
CA ALA A 149 12.96 -13.50 8.40
C ALA A 149 13.86 -12.62 7.52
N ALA A 150 13.50 -12.45 6.24
CA ALA A 150 14.25 -11.60 5.33
C ALA A 150 14.11 -10.11 5.67
N LEU A 151 12.92 -9.69 6.11
CA LEU A 151 12.69 -8.31 6.54
C LEU A 151 13.42 -8.01 7.86
N ASP A 152 13.41 -8.93 8.82
CA ASP A 152 14.15 -8.81 10.08
C ASP A 152 15.67 -8.75 9.82
N GLU A 153 16.18 -9.53 8.87
CA GLU A 153 17.58 -9.51 8.45
C GLU A 153 17.97 -8.16 7.82
N LEU A 154 17.15 -7.68 6.89
CA LEU A 154 17.34 -6.37 6.26
C LEU A 154 17.31 -5.24 7.29
N ALA A 155 16.38 -5.25 8.22
CA ALA A 155 16.26 -4.25 9.27
C ALA A 155 17.49 -4.26 10.20
N ARG A 156 18.02 -5.43 10.56
CA ARG A 156 19.27 -5.54 11.32
C ARG A 156 20.43 -4.93 10.56
N PHE A 157 20.58 -5.27 9.28
CA PHE A 157 21.62 -4.71 8.42
C PHE A 157 21.54 -3.17 8.34
N CYS A 158 20.34 -2.62 8.23
CA CYS A 158 20.11 -1.18 8.20
C CYS A 158 20.49 -0.52 9.54
N ARG A 159 20.04 -1.07 10.67
CA ARG A 159 20.36 -0.56 12.01
C ARG A 159 21.87 -0.54 12.29
N GLU A 160 22.61 -1.59 11.93
CA GLU A 160 24.07 -1.65 12.08
C GLU A 160 24.80 -0.54 11.32
N ARG A 161 24.14 0.09 10.36
CA ARG A 161 24.68 1.17 9.51
C ARG A 161 24.04 2.53 9.77
N SER A 162 23.20 2.63 10.79
CA SER A 162 22.41 3.84 11.07
C SER A 162 21.64 4.34 9.83
N LEU A 163 21.12 3.40 9.05
CA LEU A 163 20.36 3.64 7.83
C LEU A 163 18.88 3.40 8.12
N PRO A 164 18.04 4.44 8.13
CA PRO A 164 16.62 4.27 8.36
C PRO A 164 15.95 3.33 7.34
N LEU A 165 14.95 2.58 7.81
CA LEU A 165 14.11 1.72 7.00
C LEU A 165 12.66 2.22 7.06
N HIS A 166 12.14 2.66 5.92
CA HIS A 166 10.71 3.01 5.77
C HIS A 166 9.94 1.90 5.07
N MET A 167 8.74 1.61 5.57
CA MET A 167 7.81 0.66 4.95
C MET A 167 6.62 1.39 4.33
N ASP A 168 6.51 1.36 2.99
CA ASP A 168 5.20 1.58 2.35
C ASP A 168 4.31 0.38 2.66
N GLY A 169 3.52 0.54 3.69
CA GLY A 169 2.54 -0.43 4.15
C GLY A 169 1.13 -0.07 3.67
N ALA A 170 0.96 0.43 2.44
CA ALA A 170 -0.35 0.85 1.93
C ALA A 170 -1.43 -0.22 2.13
N ARG A 171 -1.02 -1.50 2.26
CA ARG A 171 -1.86 -2.64 2.60
C ARG A 171 -1.29 -3.43 3.79
N LEU A 172 -0.79 -2.75 4.81
CA LEU A 172 -0.21 -3.34 6.03
C LEU A 172 -1.14 -4.38 6.67
N PHE A 173 -2.42 -4.05 6.79
CA PHE A 173 -3.41 -4.95 7.39
C PHE A 173 -3.70 -6.19 6.53
N ASN A 174 -3.55 -6.11 5.19
CA ASN A 174 -3.60 -7.30 4.35
C ASN A 174 -2.42 -8.24 4.67
N ALA A 175 -1.20 -7.72 4.84
CA ALA A 175 -0.05 -8.52 5.24
C ALA A 175 -0.26 -9.13 6.63
N ALA A 176 -0.76 -8.36 7.59
CA ALA A 176 -1.03 -8.79 8.95
C ALA A 176 -2.04 -9.96 8.99
N VAL A 177 -3.22 -9.77 8.39
CA VAL A 177 -4.29 -10.77 8.36
C VAL A 177 -3.87 -12.04 7.62
N ALA A 178 -3.23 -11.91 6.45
CA ALA A 178 -2.82 -13.07 5.68
C ALA A 178 -1.70 -13.88 6.34
N SER A 179 -0.81 -13.22 7.09
CA SER A 179 0.27 -13.90 7.82
C SER A 179 -0.12 -14.38 9.22
N GLY A 180 -1.33 -14.04 9.70
CA GLY A 180 -1.79 -14.34 11.07
C GLY A 180 -1.02 -13.58 12.15
N ARG A 181 -0.47 -12.40 11.84
CA ARG A 181 0.34 -11.56 12.74
C ARG A 181 -0.37 -10.26 13.04
N SER A 182 0.01 -9.61 14.14
CA SER A 182 -0.42 -8.23 14.38
C SER A 182 0.24 -7.27 13.39
N ALA A 183 -0.44 -6.15 13.07
CA ALA A 183 0.15 -5.11 12.25
C ALA A 183 1.43 -4.53 12.89
N ALA A 184 1.46 -4.43 14.22
CA ALA A 184 2.66 -4.06 14.96
C ALA A 184 3.85 -4.99 14.68
N ARG A 185 3.64 -6.33 14.63
CA ARG A 185 4.72 -7.27 14.32
C ARG A 185 5.21 -7.14 12.88
N VAL A 186 4.29 -6.92 11.93
CA VAL A 186 4.65 -6.70 10.51
C VAL A 186 5.44 -5.40 10.34
N ALA A 187 5.07 -4.35 11.06
CA ALA A 187 5.71 -3.03 10.99
C ALA A 187 6.98 -2.92 11.86
N ALA A 188 7.18 -3.82 12.84
CA ALA A 188 8.29 -3.72 13.82
C ALA A 188 9.68 -3.57 13.20
N PRO A 189 10.03 -4.22 12.07
CA PRO A 189 11.36 -4.09 11.48
C PRO A 189 11.68 -2.69 10.95
N ALA A 190 10.67 -1.93 10.49
CA ALA A 190 10.84 -0.60 9.92
C ALA A 190 10.85 0.50 10.99
N ASP A 191 11.62 1.56 10.78
CA ASP A 191 11.64 2.74 11.66
C ASP A 191 10.35 3.57 11.50
N SER A 192 9.86 3.69 10.27
CA SER A 192 8.57 4.33 9.97
C SER A 192 7.75 3.50 8.99
N VAL A 193 6.43 3.60 9.08
CA VAL A 193 5.49 2.89 8.20
C VAL A 193 4.32 3.79 7.81
N SER A 194 3.91 3.75 6.55
CA SER A 194 2.65 4.33 6.11
C SER A 194 1.61 3.23 5.87
N PHE A 195 0.31 3.52 6.07
CA PHE A 195 -0.77 2.63 5.62
C PHE A 195 -2.00 3.41 5.16
N CYS A 196 -2.75 2.82 4.22
CA CYS A 196 -3.92 3.48 3.65
C CYS A 196 -5.22 3.01 4.32
N LEU A 197 -6.10 3.99 4.61
CA LEU A 197 -7.49 3.76 4.99
C LEU A 197 -8.39 3.60 3.75
N SER A 198 -8.05 4.28 2.66
CA SER A 198 -8.84 4.43 1.43
C SER A 198 -8.63 3.32 0.40
N LYS A 199 -8.38 2.09 0.86
CA LYS A 199 -8.25 0.88 0.04
C LYS A 199 -9.16 -0.23 0.58
N GLY A 200 -8.64 -1.41 0.88
CA GLY A 200 -9.42 -2.54 1.42
C GLY A 200 -10.18 -2.22 2.70
N LEU A 201 -9.75 -1.23 3.48
CA LEU A 201 -10.44 -0.75 4.67
C LEU A 201 -11.68 0.10 4.37
N GLY A 202 -11.87 0.57 3.14
CA GLY A 202 -13.11 1.16 2.67
C GLY A 202 -13.38 2.63 3.04
N CYS A 203 -12.42 3.34 3.63
CA CYS A 203 -12.59 4.77 3.90
C CYS A 203 -12.63 5.59 2.60
N PRO A 204 -13.31 6.76 2.59
CA PRO A 204 -13.40 7.61 1.40
C PRO A 204 -12.05 8.24 1.03
N VAL A 205 -11.18 8.46 2.03
CA VAL A 205 -9.90 9.16 1.89
C VAL A 205 -9.00 8.82 3.09
N GLY A 206 -7.71 9.02 2.93
CA GLY A 206 -6.77 9.10 4.02
C GLY A 206 -5.82 7.92 4.16
N SER A 207 -4.72 8.23 4.82
CA SER A 207 -3.66 7.31 5.20
C SER A 207 -3.00 7.78 6.49
N LEU A 208 -2.29 6.91 7.15
CA LEU A 208 -1.51 7.24 8.35
C LEU A 208 -0.01 7.06 8.04
N LEU A 209 0.80 7.97 8.57
CA LEU A 209 2.25 7.80 8.68
C LEU A 209 2.58 7.59 10.15
N CYS A 210 3.24 6.49 10.51
CA CYS A 210 3.58 6.13 11.87
C CYS A 210 5.10 5.99 12.03
N GLY A 211 5.64 6.42 13.17
CA GLY A 211 7.08 6.38 13.43
C GLY A 211 7.45 6.92 14.82
N PRO A 212 8.74 7.26 15.03
CA PRO A 212 9.20 7.97 16.22
C PRO A 212 8.50 9.32 16.42
N GLY A 213 8.40 9.80 17.64
CA GLY A 213 7.69 11.03 17.96
C GLY A 213 8.29 12.26 17.27
N ASP A 214 9.59 12.42 17.31
CA ASP A 214 10.32 13.52 16.66
C ASP A 214 10.16 13.49 15.12
N PHE A 215 10.25 12.31 14.52
CA PHE A 215 9.97 12.10 13.09
C PHE A 215 8.56 12.55 12.69
N ILE A 216 7.56 12.21 13.50
CA ILE A 216 6.15 12.58 13.23
C ILE A 216 5.95 14.09 13.40
N GLU A 217 6.60 14.74 14.36
CA GLU A 217 6.53 16.19 14.54
C GLU A 217 7.14 16.94 13.33
N GLU A 218 8.26 16.48 12.83
CA GLU A 218 8.84 17.03 11.60
C GLU A 218 7.93 16.77 10.39
N ALA A 219 7.41 15.56 10.25
CA ALA A 219 6.47 15.21 9.18
C ALA A 219 5.20 16.08 9.22
N ARG A 220 4.71 16.46 10.41
CA ARG A 220 3.57 17.37 10.59
C ARG A 220 3.90 18.76 10.02
N THR A 221 5.10 19.26 10.29
CA THR A 221 5.59 20.53 9.72
C THR A 221 5.67 20.46 8.20
N VAL A 222 6.26 19.41 7.66
CA VAL A 222 6.38 19.19 6.21
C VAL A 222 4.99 19.03 5.58
N ARG A 223 4.05 18.33 6.24
CA ARG A 223 2.65 18.22 5.79
C ARG A 223 2.03 19.61 5.56
N GLN A 224 2.25 20.54 6.49
CA GLN A 224 1.76 21.91 6.33
C GLN A 224 2.38 22.63 5.14
N VAL A 225 3.70 22.50 4.97
CA VAL A 225 4.45 23.10 3.84
C VAL A 225 3.93 22.58 2.49
N LEU A 226 3.57 21.31 2.40
CA LEU A 226 3.05 20.69 1.19
C LEU A 226 1.54 20.94 0.97
N GLY A 227 0.89 21.74 1.83
CA GLY A 227 -0.54 22.04 1.73
C GLY A 227 -1.44 20.87 2.16
N GLY A 228 -0.89 19.88 2.87
CA GLY A 228 -1.62 18.70 3.38
C GLY A 228 -2.26 18.92 4.75
N GLY A 229 -2.12 20.09 5.37
CA GLY A 229 -2.84 20.46 6.58
C GLY A 229 -4.34 20.66 6.30
N MET A 230 -5.17 20.06 7.14
CA MET A 230 -6.64 20.18 7.06
C MET A 230 -7.15 20.86 8.32
N ARG A 231 -8.39 21.35 8.31
CA ARG A 231 -9.02 21.99 9.46
C ARG A 231 -9.85 20.95 10.23
N GLN A 232 -11.15 20.92 10.07
CA GLN A 232 -12.06 19.98 10.74
C GLN A 232 -12.00 18.59 10.11
N ALA A 233 -10.83 17.97 10.12
CA ALA A 233 -10.58 16.70 9.47
C ALA A 233 -11.17 15.49 10.21
N GLY A 234 -11.69 15.70 11.43
CA GLY A 234 -12.40 14.69 12.21
C GLY A 234 -13.56 14.06 11.45
N VAL A 235 -14.23 14.81 10.57
CA VAL A 235 -15.24 14.25 9.66
C VAL A 235 -14.69 13.08 8.84
N LEU A 236 -13.46 13.14 8.37
CA LEU A 236 -12.80 12.08 7.61
C LEU A 236 -12.20 11.01 8.53
N ALA A 237 -11.58 11.45 9.63
CA ALA A 237 -10.93 10.58 10.60
C ALA A 237 -11.90 9.61 11.29
N ALA A 238 -13.15 10.01 11.48
CA ALA A 238 -14.19 9.16 12.06
C ALA A 238 -14.44 7.87 11.23
N ALA A 239 -14.38 7.98 9.90
CA ALA A 239 -14.44 6.78 9.04
C ALA A 239 -13.23 5.87 9.27
N GLY A 240 -12.05 6.44 9.54
CA GLY A 240 -10.82 5.71 9.86
C GLY A 240 -10.94 4.90 11.14
N LEU A 241 -11.50 5.47 12.20
CA LEU A 241 -11.75 4.75 13.47
C LEU A 241 -12.67 3.55 13.24
N VAL A 242 -13.81 3.74 12.56
CA VAL A 242 -14.72 2.64 12.21
C VAL A 242 -14.00 1.59 11.38
N ALA A 243 -13.15 1.99 10.43
CA ALA A 243 -12.42 1.06 9.58
C ALA A 243 -11.43 0.20 10.36
N LEU A 244 -10.66 0.81 11.28
CA LEU A 244 -9.68 0.10 12.09
C LEU A 244 -10.35 -0.90 13.04
N ASP A 245 -11.56 -0.62 13.50
CA ASP A 245 -12.30 -1.50 14.41
C ASP A 245 -13.09 -2.62 13.69
N THR A 246 -13.56 -2.38 12.46
CA THR A 246 -14.54 -3.28 11.83
C THR A 246 -14.12 -3.87 10.49
N MET A 247 -13.13 -3.28 9.80
CA MET A 247 -12.78 -3.69 8.45
C MET A 247 -11.48 -4.50 8.36
N VAL A 248 -10.66 -4.54 9.40
CA VAL A 248 -9.38 -5.25 9.38
C VAL A 248 -9.58 -6.75 9.27
N GLU A 249 -10.30 -7.34 10.20
CA GLU A 249 -10.53 -8.79 10.27
C GLU A 249 -11.20 -9.35 9.00
N ARG A 250 -12.13 -8.56 8.42
CA ARG A 250 -12.84 -8.97 7.20
C ARG A 250 -11.96 -9.05 5.95
N LEU A 251 -10.74 -8.49 5.95
CA LEU A 251 -9.80 -8.66 4.85
C LEU A 251 -9.50 -10.12 4.53
N ALA A 252 -9.66 -11.02 5.52
CA ALA A 252 -9.57 -12.46 5.30
C ALA A 252 -10.56 -12.96 4.23
N GLU A 253 -11.75 -12.35 4.14
CA GLU A 253 -12.73 -12.70 3.09
C GLU A 253 -12.24 -12.28 1.69
N ASP A 254 -11.59 -11.12 1.59
CA ASP A 254 -11.04 -10.64 0.32
C ASP A 254 -9.92 -11.58 -0.15
N HIS A 255 -9.07 -12.05 0.77
CA HIS A 255 -8.01 -13.02 0.48
C HIS A 255 -8.58 -14.36 0.02
N ARG A 256 -9.58 -14.90 0.72
CA ARG A 256 -10.27 -16.13 0.33
C ARG A 256 -10.88 -16.01 -1.07
N ARG A 257 -11.55 -14.89 -1.34
CA ARG A 257 -12.16 -14.62 -2.66
C ARG A 257 -11.11 -14.43 -3.75
N ALA A 258 -9.96 -13.81 -3.44
CA ALA A 258 -8.85 -13.67 -4.38
C ALA A 258 -8.29 -15.04 -4.76
N ARG A 259 -8.11 -15.94 -3.79
CA ARG A 259 -7.68 -17.31 -4.04
C ARG A 259 -8.66 -18.06 -4.94
N ARG A 260 -9.98 -17.99 -4.62
CA ARG A 260 -11.04 -18.60 -5.44
C ARG A 260 -11.08 -18.04 -6.86
N LEU A 261 -10.90 -16.72 -7.02
CA LEU A 261 -10.77 -16.09 -8.34
C LEU A 261 -9.57 -16.64 -9.10
N ALA A 262 -8.41 -16.72 -8.43
CA ALA A 262 -7.18 -17.22 -9.04
C ALA A 262 -7.31 -18.68 -9.51
N GLU A 263 -7.88 -19.56 -8.69
CA GLU A 263 -8.16 -20.96 -9.05
C GLU A 263 -9.07 -21.06 -10.27
N GLY A 264 -10.15 -20.26 -10.28
CA GLY A 264 -11.07 -20.22 -11.42
C GLY A 264 -10.44 -19.69 -12.70
N LEU A 265 -9.57 -18.69 -12.61
CA LEU A 265 -8.84 -18.12 -13.76
C LEU A 265 -7.75 -19.06 -14.26
N ALA A 266 -6.99 -19.72 -13.38
CA ALA A 266 -5.92 -20.64 -13.74
C ALA A 266 -6.42 -21.87 -14.54
N ALA A 267 -7.68 -22.25 -14.34
CA ALA A 267 -8.33 -23.33 -15.09
C ALA A 267 -8.73 -22.92 -16.53
N LEU A 268 -8.56 -21.65 -16.92
CA LEU A 268 -8.92 -21.16 -18.24
C LEU A 268 -7.76 -21.30 -19.23
N SER A 269 -8.03 -21.87 -20.42
CA SER A 269 -7.04 -21.92 -21.51
C SER A 269 -6.64 -20.51 -21.94
N GLY A 270 -5.33 -20.27 -22.07
CA GLY A 270 -4.76 -18.99 -22.45
C GLY A 270 -4.48 -18.03 -21.26
N VAL A 271 -4.70 -18.50 -20.03
CA VAL A 271 -4.32 -17.79 -18.78
C VAL A 271 -3.09 -18.45 -18.16
N ARG A 272 -2.12 -17.64 -17.76
CA ARG A 272 -0.93 -18.06 -17.01
C ARG A 272 -1.01 -17.46 -15.60
N LEU A 273 -1.31 -18.30 -14.65
CA LEU A 273 -1.43 -17.94 -13.23
C LEU A 273 -1.10 -19.16 -12.37
N ASP A 274 -0.28 -18.94 -11.35
CA ASP A 274 -0.10 -19.87 -10.26
C ASP A 274 -0.94 -19.40 -9.06
N PRO A 275 -2.05 -20.08 -8.72
CA PRO A 275 -2.92 -19.67 -7.62
C PRO A 275 -2.20 -19.69 -6.25
N GLU A 276 -1.18 -20.56 -6.07
CA GLU A 276 -0.43 -20.65 -4.82
C GLU A 276 0.39 -19.38 -4.53
N ARG A 277 0.65 -18.56 -5.55
CA ARG A 277 1.34 -17.27 -5.41
C ARG A 277 0.43 -16.11 -5.02
N VAL A 278 -0.89 -16.34 -4.92
CA VAL A 278 -1.86 -15.30 -4.49
C VAL A 278 -1.99 -15.35 -2.97
N GLU A 279 -1.32 -14.42 -2.32
CA GLU A 279 -1.21 -14.38 -0.85
C GLU A 279 -2.26 -13.48 -0.20
N THR A 280 -2.71 -12.44 -0.92
CA THR A 280 -3.64 -11.43 -0.40
C THR A 280 -4.79 -11.15 -1.38
N ASN A 281 -5.20 -9.90 -1.50
CA ASN A 281 -6.37 -9.51 -2.29
C ASN A 281 -6.10 -9.18 -3.76
N ILE A 282 -4.87 -9.34 -4.25
CA ILE A 282 -4.47 -8.96 -5.61
C ILE A 282 -4.18 -10.20 -6.45
N VAL A 283 -4.87 -10.34 -7.58
CA VAL A 283 -4.64 -11.39 -8.57
C VAL A 283 -4.06 -10.78 -9.84
N ILE A 284 -2.82 -11.16 -10.18
CA ILE A 284 -2.18 -10.77 -11.44
C ILE A 284 -1.97 -12.02 -12.29
N PHE A 285 -2.46 -11.99 -13.51
CA PHE A 285 -2.30 -13.11 -14.45
C PHE A 285 -1.83 -12.68 -15.83
N GLY A 286 -1.10 -13.55 -16.49
CA GLY A 286 -0.64 -13.38 -17.85
C GLY A 286 -1.62 -13.97 -18.87
N LEU A 287 -1.55 -13.46 -20.11
CA LEU A 287 -2.32 -13.94 -21.25
C LEU A 287 -1.37 -14.48 -22.33
N ASP A 288 -1.70 -15.60 -22.95
CA ASP A 288 -0.86 -16.21 -23.99
C ASP A 288 -0.93 -15.45 -25.31
N ARG A 289 -2.12 -15.10 -25.75
CA ARG A 289 -2.36 -14.53 -27.09
C ARG A 289 -3.07 -13.18 -27.05
N LEU A 290 -4.14 -13.06 -26.27
CA LEU A 290 -4.97 -11.86 -26.23
C LEU A 290 -4.22 -10.71 -25.53
N PRO A 291 -4.17 -9.49 -26.12
CA PRO A 291 -3.67 -8.31 -25.42
C PRO A 291 -4.53 -7.97 -24.19
N ALA A 292 -3.89 -7.56 -23.08
CA ALA A 292 -4.60 -7.23 -21.85
C ALA A 292 -5.63 -6.08 -22.02
N PRO A 293 -5.36 -5.00 -22.78
CA PRO A 293 -6.37 -3.98 -23.06
C PRO A 293 -7.61 -4.51 -23.79
N GLU A 294 -7.43 -5.49 -24.67
CA GLU A 294 -8.56 -6.10 -25.38
C GLU A 294 -9.40 -6.99 -24.44
N LEU A 295 -8.77 -7.77 -23.56
CA LEU A 295 -9.51 -8.50 -22.53
C LEU A 295 -10.26 -7.54 -21.61
N GLN A 296 -9.63 -6.44 -21.19
CA GLN A 296 -10.27 -5.42 -20.37
C GLN A 296 -11.53 -4.85 -21.03
N ARG A 297 -11.48 -4.52 -22.32
CA ARG A 297 -12.61 -4.02 -23.10
C ARG A 297 -13.75 -5.06 -23.16
N ARG A 298 -13.43 -6.32 -23.47
CA ARG A 298 -14.39 -7.42 -23.54
C ARG A 298 -15.06 -7.73 -22.19
N LEU A 299 -14.31 -7.58 -21.09
CA LEU A 299 -14.85 -7.74 -19.74
C LEU A 299 -15.78 -6.60 -19.35
N GLU A 300 -15.45 -5.35 -19.73
CA GLU A 300 -16.31 -4.20 -19.47
C GLU A 300 -17.68 -4.33 -20.17
N GLU A 301 -17.71 -4.87 -21.38
CA GLU A 301 -18.95 -5.23 -22.09
C GLU A 301 -19.79 -6.29 -21.36
N ARG A 302 -19.14 -7.08 -20.49
CA ARG A 302 -19.77 -8.10 -19.63
C ARG A 302 -19.97 -7.64 -18.19
N SER A 303 -19.95 -6.33 -17.98
CA SER A 303 -20.12 -5.71 -16.66
C SER A 303 -19.06 -6.11 -15.61
N VAL A 304 -17.83 -6.41 -16.05
CA VAL A 304 -16.68 -6.66 -15.19
C VAL A 304 -15.55 -5.70 -15.56
N ARG A 305 -15.03 -4.95 -14.57
CA ARG A 305 -13.90 -4.05 -14.74
C ARG A 305 -12.63 -4.63 -14.12
N CYS A 306 -11.51 -4.52 -14.83
CA CYS A 306 -10.18 -4.92 -14.35
C CYS A 306 -9.11 -3.94 -14.83
N GLY A 307 -7.85 -4.13 -14.43
CA GLY A 307 -6.73 -3.31 -14.88
C GLY A 307 -5.82 -4.05 -15.84
N ALA A 308 -5.62 -3.53 -17.06
CA ALA A 308 -4.51 -3.94 -17.92
C ALA A 308 -3.24 -3.24 -17.42
N ILE A 309 -2.27 -3.99 -16.88
CA ILE A 309 -1.07 -3.42 -16.25
C ILE A 309 0.20 -3.54 -17.08
N GLU A 310 0.19 -4.44 -18.06
CA GLU A 310 1.22 -4.63 -19.09
C GLU A 310 0.53 -5.12 -20.37
N ALA A 311 1.28 -5.22 -21.47
CA ALA A 311 0.72 -5.61 -22.76
C ALA A 311 -0.09 -6.94 -22.71
N ARG A 312 0.31 -7.87 -21.84
CA ARG A 312 -0.32 -9.18 -21.66
C ARG A 312 -0.51 -9.56 -20.18
N LYS A 313 -0.56 -8.60 -19.26
CA LYS A 313 -0.86 -8.85 -17.85
C LYS A 313 -2.06 -8.06 -17.41
N VAL A 314 -2.96 -8.74 -16.71
CA VAL A 314 -4.17 -8.18 -16.11
C VAL A 314 -4.08 -8.28 -14.61
N ARG A 315 -4.56 -7.26 -13.91
CA ARG A 315 -4.71 -7.23 -12.47
C ARG A 315 -6.18 -7.12 -12.10
N MET A 316 -6.60 -7.96 -11.18
CA MET A 316 -7.89 -7.89 -10.49
C MET A 316 -7.66 -7.78 -8.99
N VAL A 317 -8.39 -6.92 -8.31
CA VAL A 317 -8.24 -6.65 -6.87
C VAL A 317 -9.57 -6.87 -6.17
N LEU A 318 -9.57 -7.74 -5.15
CA LEU A 318 -10.74 -8.03 -4.34
C LEU A 318 -10.88 -7.00 -3.21
N HIS A 319 -12.11 -6.70 -2.86
CA HIS A 319 -12.49 -5.79 -1.79
C HIS A 319 -13.92 -6.05 -1.31
N HIS A 320 -14.34 -5.42 -0.22
CA HIS A 320 -15.59 -5.70 0.48
C HIS A 320 -16.88 -5.59 -0.37
N GLN A 321 -16.83 -4.93 -1.52
CA GLN A 321 -18.00 -4.78 -2.41
C GLN A 321 -18.07 -5.85 -3.50
N VAL A 322 -17.16 -6.83 -3.49
CA VAL A 322 -17.19 -8.00 -4.40
C VAL A 322 -17.45 -9.25 -3.57
N ASP A 323 -18.62 -9.82 -3.72
CA ASP A 323 -19.04 -11.07 -3.06
C ASP A 323 -18.65 -12.33 -3.85
N ASP A 324 -19.03 -13.50 -3.32
CA ASP A 324 -18.72 -14.77 -3.96
C ASP A 324 -19.40 -14.94 -5.33
N ALA A 325 -20.63 -14.41 -5.50
CA ALA A 325 -21.32 -14.40 -6.79
C ALA A 325 -20.62 -13.49 -7.81
N GLY A 326 -20.05 -12.39 -7.35
CA GLY A 326 -19.19 -11.50 -8.15
C GLY A 326 -17.95 -12.21 -8.66
N VAL A 327 -17.29 -13.00 -7.82
CA VAL A 327 -16.13 -13.82 -8.22
C VAL A 327 -16.51 -14.83 -9.30
N GLU A 328 -17.58 -15.59 -9.12
CA GLU A 328 -18.07 -16.56 -10.12
C GLU A 328 -18.41 -15.89 -11.46
N THR A 329 -19.02 -14.71 -11.39
CA THR A 329 -19.34 -13.92 -12.58
C THR A 329 -18.09 -13.42 -13.28
N ALA A 330 -17.05 -12.98 -12.55
CA ALA A 330 -15.79 -12.55 -13.13
C ALA A 330 -15.06 -13.71 -13.85
N VAL A 331 -15.03 -14.91 -13.26
CA VAL A 331 -14.44 -16.10 -13.90
C VAL A 331 -15.21 -16.47 -15.17
N ARG A 332 -16.54 -16.52 -15.13
CA ARG A 332 -17.39 -16.82 -16.29
C ARG A 332 -17.18 -15.79 -17.40
N ALA A 333 -17.25 -14.50 -17.07
CA ALA A 333 -17.04 -13.43 -18.04
C ALA A 333 -15.64 -13.49 -18.69
N THR A 334 -14.61 -13.85 -17.91
CA THR A 334 -13.24 -14.02 -18.45
C THR A 334 -13.18 -15.19 -19.42
N ARG A 335 -13.82 -16.33 -19.09
CA ARG A 335 -13.90 -17.48 -20.00
C ARG A 335 -14.56 -17.11 -21.33
N GLU A 336 -15.70 -16.44 -21.29
CA GLU A 336 -16.43 -15.99 -22.48
C GLU A 336 -15.62 -14.98 -23.31
N ALA A 337 -14.94 -14.04 -22.62
CA ALA A 337 -14.12 -13.03 -23.27
C ALA A 337 -12.86 -13.61 -23.95
N LEU A 338 -12.36 -14.74 -23.48
CA LEU A 338 -11.22 -15.46 -24.09
C LEU A 338 -11.64 -16.34 -25.27
N ALA A 339 -12.89 -16.82 -25.31
CA ALA A 339 -13.40 -17.71 -26.35
C ALA A 339 -13.84 -16.96 -27.62
N GLY A 340 -14.20 -15.71 -27.55
CA GLY A 340 -14.62 -14.83 -28.66
C GLY A 340 -13.59 -13.79 -29.00
#